data_b5c56e7500272580b6620ea4f462b5fd
#
_entry.id   b5c56e7500272580b6620ea4f462b5fd
#
_cell.length_a   1.000
_cell.length_b   1.000
_cell.length_c   1.000
_cell.angle_alpha   90.00
_cell.angle_beta   90.00
_cell.angle_gamma   90.00
#
_symmetry.space_group_name_H-M   'P 1'
#
loop_
_entity.id
_entity.type
_entity.pdbx_description
1 polymer ?
#
loop_
_entity_poly.entity_id
_entity_poly.type
_entity_poly.pdbx_seq_one_letter_code
_entity_poly.pdbx_strand_id
1 'polypeptide(L)'
;MTTLDIAPAACAQQCRLGRWLLGAGLLLVLVAGALLLSQRETIRLAAQGYVFGYPLVITDLTRANFVAGMAPTNRLVHVPAFPDARFRDIVRPNVDTLYSLAWLDMNDGPWVFELPASERYAVMQFLDAWTNVFASLGPRTTGTRGGRFLLAGPHWQGQVPEGMTLLRSPTRIAWLLGRVQTNGKADYMAVHAIQA
;
A
#
# COMPACT_ATOMS: atom_id res chain seq x y z
N MET A 1 -68.34 -54.48 25.77
CA MET A 1 -67.75 -53.12 25.39
C MET A 1 -66.41 -52.98 26.05
N THR A 2 -65.36 -53.30 25.35
CA THR A 2 -63.99 -53.24 25.85
C THR A 2 -63.35 -52.02 25.30
N THR A 3 -63.14 -50.99 26.06
CA THR A 3 -62.40 -49.81 25.70
C THR A 3 -60.90 -50.15 25.80
N LEU A 4 -60.22 -50.10 24.64
CA LEU A 4 -58.77 -50.18 24.60
C LEU A 4 -58.19 -48.82 25.04
N ASP A 5 -57.56 -48.77 26.17
CA ASP A 5 -56.72 -47.71 26.65
C ASP A 5 -55.35 -47.80 25.94
N ILE A 6 -55.18 -47.12 24.85
CA ILE A 6 -53.89 -46.96 24.17
C ILE A 6 -53.50 -45.48 24.27
N ALA A 7 -52.62 -45.15 25.15
CA ALA A 7 -51.58 -44.13 25.04
C ALA A 7 -51.32 -43.23 26.25
N PRO A 8 -50.45 -43.62 27.19
CA PRO A 8 -49.55 -42.64 27.79
C PRO A 8 -48.07 -42.83 27.44
N ALA A 9 -47.67 -44.05 26.99
CA ALA A 9 -46.25 -44.39 26.84
C ALA A 9 -45.58 -43.71 25.62
N ALA A 10 -46.32 -43.59 24.49
CA ALA A 10 -45.74 -42.98 23.25
C ALA A 10 -45.52 -41.49 23.39
N CYS A 11 -46.38 -40.75 24.08
CA CYS A 11 -46.24 -39.30 24.30
C CYS A 11 -45.06 -39.02 25.25
N ALA A 12 -44.85 -39.84 26.29
CA ALA A 12 -43.71 -39.67 27.19
C ALA A 12 -42.37 -39.94 26.53
N GLN A 13 -42.33 -40.89 25.58
CA GLN A 13 -41.11 -41.21 24.81
C GLN A 13 -40.77 -40.13 23.81
N GLN A 14 -41.72 -39.53 23.12
CA GLN A 14 -41.54 -38.39 22.23
C GLN A 14 -41.07 -37.13 22.99
N CYS A 15 -41.64 -36.84 24.16
CA CYS A 15 -41.18 -35.75 25.01
C CYS A 15 -39.73 -35.94 25.50
N ARG A 16 -39.34 -37.15 25.81
CA ARG A 16 -37.97 -37.49 26.23
C ARG A 16 -36.99 -37.29 25.07
N LEU A 17 -37.32 -37.78 23.88
CA LEU A 17 -36.49 -37.62 22.66
C LEU A 17 -36.31 -36.14 22.31
N GLY A 18 -37.39 -35.35 22.37
CA GLY A 18 -37.33 -33.90 22.12
C GLY A 18 -36.40 -33.17 23.12
N ARG A 19 -36.45 -33.56 24.40
CA ARG A 19 -35.56 -32.99 25.43
C ARG A 19 -34.09 -33.36 25.21
N TRP A 20 -33.81 -34.59 24.75
CA TRP A 20 -32.45 -35.00 24.41
C TRP A 20 -31.90 -34.28 23.18
N LEU A 21 -32.74 -34.09 22.16
CA LEU A 21 -32.34 -33.32 20.94
C LEU A 21 -32.08 -31.87 21.28
N LEU A 22 -32.91 -31.24 22.11
CA LEU A 22 -32.67 -29.85 22.55
C LEU A 22 -31.39 -29.75 23.40
N GLY A 23 -31.14 -30.71 24.30
CA GLY A 23 -29.92 -30.76 25.08
C GLY A 23 -28.65 -30.92 24.21
N ALA A 24 -28.73 -31.85 23.24
CA ALA A 24 -27.62 -32.03 22.27
C ALA A 24 -27.37 -30.80 21.40
N GLY A 25 -28.44 -30.15 20.95
CA GLY A 25 -28.33 -28.88 20.18
C GLY A 25 -27.69 -27.77 21.01
N LEU A 26 -28.11 -27.61 22.27
CA LEU A 26 -27.52 -26.63 23.17
C LEU A 26 -26.03 -26.93 23.43
N LEU A 27 -25.69 -28.20 23.68
CA LEU A 27 -24.29 -28.60 23.87
C LEU A 27 -23.43 -28.30 22.64
N LEU A 28 -23.92 -28.59 21.44
CA LEU A 28 -23.21 -28.25 20.20
C LEU A 28 -22.97 -26.75 20.08
N VAL A 29 -23.96 -25.93 20.38
CA VAL A 29 -23.80 -24.45 20.34
C VAL A 29 -22.77 -23.98 21.37
N LEU A 30 -22.80 -24.55 22.59
CA LEU A 30 -21.83 -24.22 23.65
C LEU A 30 -20.40 -24.64 23.25
N VAL A 31 -20.22 -25.82 22.68
CA VAL A 31 -18.93 -26.32 22.23
C VAL A 31 -18.42 -25.46 21.06
N ALA A 32 -19.28 -25.16 20.10
CA ALA A 32 -18.92 -24.26 18.98
C ALA A 32 -18.55 -22.87 19.49
N GLY A 33 -19.30 -22.31 20.42
CA GLY A 33 -19.00 -21.06 21.09
C GLY A 33 -17.66 -21.06 21.83
N ALA A 34 -17.39 -22.13 22.59
CA ALA A 34 -16.12 -22.29 23.29
C ALA A 34 -14.93 -22.41 22.34
N LEU A 35 -15.08 -23.15 21.23
CA LEU A 35 -14.07 -23.24 20.18
C LEU A 35 -13.82 -21.90 19.51
N LEU A 36 -14.85 -21.12 19.16
CA LEU A 36 -14.72 -19.79 18.60
C LEU A 36 -14.03 -18.84 19.58
N LEU A 37 -14.36 -18.88 20.87
CA LEU A 37 -13.71 -18.08 21.90
C LEU A 37 -12.22 -18.44 22.07
N SER A 38 -11.88 -19.74 22.01
CA SER A 38 -10.49 -20.20 22.10
C SER A 38 -9.65 -19.77 20.90
N GLN A 39 -10.27 -19.60 19.73
CA GLN A 39 -9.61 -19.14 18.51
C GLN A 39 -9.56 -17.59 18.38
N ARG A 40 -10.23 -16.88 19.27
CA ARG A 40 -10.40 -15.42 19.14
C ARG A 40 -9.09 -14.67 19.03
N GLU A 41 -8.08 -14.99 19.84
CA GLU A 41 -6.77 -14.35 19.79
C GLU A 41 -6.02 -14.68 18.49
N THR A 42 -6.06 -15.92 18.04
CA THR A 42 -5.45 -16.32 16.77
C THR A 42 -6.07 -15.57 15.58
N ILE A 43 -7.40 -15.49 15.55
CA ILE A 43 -8.13 -14.74 14.51
C ILE A 43 -7.77 -13.25 14.57
N ARG A 44 -7.70 -12.67 15.77
CA ARG A 44 -7.33 -11.27 15.96
C ARG A 44 -5.90 -11.00 15.48
N LEU A 45 -4.95 -11.84 15.85
CA LEU A 45 -3.55 -11.72 15.41
C LEU A 45 -3.41 -11.91 13.91
N ALA A 46 -4.14 -12.86 13.32
CA ALA A 46 -4.15 -13.06 11.87
C ALA A 46 -4.71 -11.84 11.14
N ALA A 47 -5.81 -11.27 11.63
CA ALA A 47 -6.38 -10.05 11.06
C ALA A 47 -5.41 -8.84 11.19
N GLN A 48 -4.77 -8.69 12.34
CA GLN A 48 -3.76 -7.64 12.54
C GLN A 48 -2.54 -7.84 11.63
N GLY A 49 -2.06 -9.09 11.50
CA GLY A 49 -0.97 -9.43 10.60
C GLY A 49 -1.30 -9.13 9.13
N TYR A 50 -2.54 -9.44 8.71
CA TYR A 50 -3.03 -9.11 7.39
C TYR A 50 -3.06 -7.60 7.15
N VAL A 51 -3.68 -6.84 8.05
CA VAL A 51 -3.78 -5.37 7.94
C VAL A 51 -2.38 -4.72 7.92
N PHE A 52 -1.47 -5.20 8.77
CA PHE A 52 -0.09 -4.73 8.82
C PHE A 52 0.69 -5.03 7.54
N GLY A 53 0.61 -6.28 7.05
CA GLY A 53 1.39 -6.72 5.90
C GLY A 53 0.81 -6.34 4.54
N TYR A 54 -0.49 -6.03 4.46
CA TYR A 54 -1.17 -5.75 3.20
C TYR A 54 -0.54 -4.60 2.40
N PRO A 55 -0.23 -3.42 2.99
CA PRO A 55 0.43 -2.35 2.25
C PRO A 55 1.78 -2.77 1.66
N LEU A 56 2.57 -3.53 2.40
CA LEU A 56 3.87 -4.03 1.94
C LEU A 56 3.73 -4.93 0.70
N VAL A 57 2.78 -5.87 0.73
CA VAL A 57 2.51 -6.79 -0.38
C VAL A 57 2.02 -6.03 -1.62
N ILE A 58 1.06 -5.12 -1.45
CA ILE A 58 0.54 -4.30 -2.57
C ILE A 58 1.62 -3.40 -3.15
N THR A 59 2.47 -2.82 -2.32
CA THR A 59 3.60 -1.99 -2.76
C THR A 59 4.60 -2.81 -3.58
N ASP A 60 4.93 -4.03 -3.16
CA ASP A 60 5.83 -4.89 -3.93
C ASP A 60 5.22 -5.39 -5.25
N LEU A 61 3.93 -5.71 -5.26
CA LEU A 61 3.22 -6.04 -6.50
C LEU A 61 3.18 -4.83 -7.46
N THR A 62 2.98 -3.63 -6.95
CA THR A 62 3.01 -2.39 -7.75
C THR A 62 4.41 -2.18 -8.34
N ARG A 63 5.46 -2.38 -7.54
CA ARG A 63 6.85 -2.35 -8.01
C ARG A 63 7.11 -3.39 -9.09
N ALA A 64 6.68 -4.63 -8.88
CA ALA A 64 6.88 -5.71 -9.84
C ALA A 64 6.21 -5.40 -11.20
N ASN A 65 4.98 -4.88 -11.18
CA ASN A 65 4.27 -4.45 -12.39
C ASN A 65 4.98 -3.29 -13.10
N PHE A 66 5.46 -2.30 -12.33
CA PHE A 66 6.23 -1.19 -12.88
C PHE A 66 7.51 -1.67 -13.56
N VAL A 67 8.26 -2.56 -12.90
CA VAL A 67 9.52 -3.11 -13.43
C VAL A 67 9.28 -3.94 -14.69
N ALA A 68 8.18 -4.67 -14.76
CA ALA A 68 7.82 -5.48 -15.93
C ALA A 68 7.38 -4.63 -17.14
N GLY A 69 6.76 -3.46 -16.92
CA GLY A 69 6.09 -2.72 -17.98
C GLY A 69 6.68 -1.34 -18.28
N MET A 70 7.44 -0.73 -17.38
CA MET A 70 7.86 0.67 -17.53
C MET A 70 9.37 0.87 -17.47
N ALA A 71 10.02 0.47 -16.36
CA ALA A 71 11.47 0.61 -16.23
C ALA A 71 12.03 -0.31 -15.14
N PRO A 72 13.28 -0.76 -15.26
CA PRO A 72 13.93 -1.52 -14.20
C PRO A 72 14.10 -0.71 -12.92
N THR A 73 14.28 -1.40 -11.79
CA THR A 73 14.65 -0.79 -10.52
C THR A 73 15.90 0.08 -10.70
N ASN A 74 15.99 1.18 -9.95
CA ASN A 74 17.09 2.14 -10.00
C ASN A 74 17.17 2.95 -11.29
N ARG A 75 16.06 3.07 -12.01
CA ARG A 75 15.95 3.93 -13.18
C ARG A 75 14.81 4.95 -13.02
N LEU A 76 15.14 6.22 -13.17
CA LEU A 76 14.18 7.31 -13.24
C LEU A 76 13.51 7.33 -14.62
N VAL A 77 12.20 7.46 -14.65
CA VAL A 77 11.38 7.56 -15.86
C VAL A 77 10.49 8.77 -15.78
N HIS A 78 10.38 9.50 -16.85
CA HIS A 78 9.47 10.64 -17.00
C HIS A 78 8.32 10.27 -17.92
N VAL A 79 7.09 10.57 -17.49
CA VAL A 79 5.89 10.43 -18.32
C VAL A 79 5.75 11.73 -19.14
N PRO A 80 5.91 11.69 -20.48
CA PRO A 80 6.07 12.90 -21.27
C PRO A 80 4.76 13.60 -21.62
N ALA A 81 3.61 12.96 -21.39
CA ALA A 81 2.31 13.48 -21.81
C ALA A 81 1.19 12.94 -20.91
N PHE A 82 0.05 13.62 -20.94
CA PHE A 82 -1.15 13.11 -20.31
C PHE A 82 -1.63 11.81 -20.97
N PRO A 83 -2.24 10.91 -20.21
CA PRO A 83 -2.88 9.72 -20.76
C PRO A 83 -3.97 10.13 -21.77
N ASP A 84 -4.09 9.36 -22.84
CA ASP A 84 -5.12 9.55 -23.85
C ASP A 84 -6.41 8.75 -23.55
N ALA A 85 -7.39 8.83 -24.45
CA ALA A 85 -8.68 8.17 -24.29
C ALA A 85 -8.60 6.61 -24.30
N ARG A 86 -7.45 6.01 -24.64
CA ARG A 86 -7.22 4.56 -24.63
C ARG A 86 -6.69 4.06 -23.29
N PHE A 87 -6.22 4.95 -22.45
CA PHE A 87 -5.68 4.60 -21.13
C PHE A 87 -6.78 4.01 -20.23
N ARG A 88 -6.51 2.85 -19.60
CA ARG A 88 -7.47 2.10 -18.79
C ARG A 88 -6.93 1.66 -17.43
N ASP A 89 -5.65 1.92 -17.15
CA ASP A 89 -4.98 1.36 -15.98
C ASP A 89 -5.41 2.01 -14.67
N ILE A 90 -5.82 3.29 -14.73
CA ILE A 90 -6.25 4.05 -13.54
C ILE A 90 -7.54 4.79 -13.84
N VAL A 91 -8.46 4.74 -12.89
CA VAL A 91 -9.70 5.54 -12.92
C VAL A 91 -9.37 7.01 -12.62
N ARG A 92 -9.85 7.93 -13.44
CA ARG A 92 -9.61 9.39 -13.31
C ARG A 92 -8.13 9.74 -13.35
N PRO A 93 -7.44 9.51 -14.47
CA PRO A 93 -6.04 9.89 -14.63
C PRO A 93 -5.86 11.40 -14.44
N ASN A 94 -4.71 11.78 -13.87
CA ASN A 94 -4.34 13.16 -13.66
C ASN A 94 -4.03 13.85 -15.00
N VAL A 95 -4.52 15.08 -15.14
CA VAL A 95 -4.31 15.95 -16.32
C VAL A 95 -3.76 17.34 -15.95
N ASP A 96 -3.18 17.46 -14.74
CA ASP A 96 -2.62 18.72 -14.24
C ASP A 96 -1.09 18.66 -14.10
N THR A 97 -0.51 17.46 -13.99
CA THR A 97 0.93 17.27 -13.79
C THR A 97 1.48 16.15 -14.67
N LEU A 98 2.75 16.26 -15.07
CA LEU A 98 3.51 15.15 -15.64
C LEU A 98 4.31 14.44 -14.53
N TYR A 99 4.45 13.13 -14.66
CA TYR A 99 5.05 12.29 -13.62
C TYR A 99 6.53 12.02 -13.86
N SER A 100 7.27 11.88 -12.76
CA SER A 100 8.63 11.34 -12.70
C SER A 100 8.64 10.21 -11.68
N LEU A 101 8.96 9.00 -12.11
CA LEU A 101 8.77 7.78 -11.34
C LEU A 101 10.06 6.97 -11.25
N ALA A 102 10.35 6.43 -10.09
CA ALA A 102 11.43 5.46 -9.91
C ALA A 102 11.15 4.53 -8.74
N TRP A 103 11.53 3.27 -8.85
CA TRP A 103 11.72 2.37 -7.73
C TRP A 103 13.19 2.27 -7.44
N LEU A 104 13.59 2.62 -6.22
CA LEU A 104 14.98 2.71 -5.81
C LEU A 104 15.29 1.62 -4.79
N ASP A 105 16.29 0.80 -5.07
CA ASP A 105 16.86 -0.16 -4.13
C ASP A 105 18.19 0.39 -3.63
N MET A 106 18.30 0.57 -2.34
CA MET A 106 19.49 1.10 -1.66
C MET A 106 20.36 -0.01 -1.06
N ASN A 107 20.25 -1.24 -1.58
CA ASN A 107 21.07 -2.36 -1.13
C ASN A 107 22.56 -2.10 -1.35
N ASP A 108 22.92 -1.56 -2.50
CA ASP A 108 24.30 -1.38 -2.92
C ASP A 108 24.87 0.00 -2.56
N GLY A 109 24.05 0.85 -1.96
CA GLY A 109 24.45 2.18 -1.53
C GLY A 109 23.37 3.26 -1.69
N PRO A 110 23.71 4.50 -1.33
CA PRO A 110 22.78 5.62 -1.47
C PRO A 110 22.69 6.11 -2.90
N TRP A 111 21.60 6.84 -3.19
CA TRP A 111 21.34 7.50 -4.47
C TRP A 111 21.43 9.01 -4.33
N VAL A 112 22.00 9.67 -5.31
CA VAL A 112 21.94 11.12 -5.40
C VAL A 112 20.74 11.50 -6.27
N PHE A 113 19.87 12.32 -5.72
CA PHE A 113 18.75 12.93 -6.42
C PHE A 113 19.00 14.43 -6.56
N GLU A 114 18.98 14.93 -7.77
CA GLU A 114 19.11 16.37 -8.07
C GLU A 114 17.74 16.92 -8.45
N LEU A 115 17.33 17.99 -7.77
CA LEU A 115 16.12 18.74 -8.08
C LEU A 115 16.57 20.08 -8.69
N PRO A 116 16.22 20.37 -9.94
CA PRO A 116 16.58 21.66 -10.54
C PRO A 116 15.82 22.82 -9.89
N ALA A 117 16.39 24.01 -9.97
CA ALA A 117 15.70 25.23 -9.57
C ALA A 117 14.48 25.48 -10.46
N SER A 118 13.34 25.77 -9.83
CA SER A 118 12.10 26.06 -10.57
C SER A 118 11.10 26.78 -9.68
N GLU A 119 10.44 27.80 -10.21
CA GLU A 119 9.28 28.46 -9.60
C GLU A 119 7.98 27.68 -9.85
N ARG A 120 8.02 26.71 -10.76
CA ARG A 120 6.86 25.87 -11.09
C ARG A 120 6.52 24.94 -9.94
N TYR A 121 5.23 24.77 -9.67
CA TYR A 121 4.81 23.76 -8.71
C TYR A 121 5.33 22.37 -9.12
N ALA A 122 6.07 21.79 -8.20
CA ALA A 122 6.55 20.42 -8.30
C ALA A 122 6.50 19.77 -6.93
N VAL A 123 6.32 18.48 -6.89
CA VAL A 123 6.43 17.67 -5.68
C VAL A 123 7.10 16.34 -6.02
N MET A 124 8.21 16.05 -5.37
CA MET A 124 8.93 14.79 -5.47
C MET A 124 8.78 14.06 -4.13
N GLN A 125 7.83 13.14 -4.08
CA GLN A 125 7.53 12.36 -2.88
C GLN A 125 8.33 11.06 -2.90
N PHE A 126 8.97 10.76 -1.77
CA PHE A 126 9.62 9.49 -1.54
C PHE A 126 8.81 8.71 -0.51
N LEU A 127 8.38 7.52 -0.91
CA LEU A 127 7.57 6.62 -0.10
C LEU A 127 8.39 5.41 0.29
N ASP A 128 8.18 4.92 1.51
CA ASP A 128 8.76 3.68 2.00
C ASP A 128 7.99 2.44 1.48
N ALA A 129 8.40 1.26 1.89
CA ALA A 129 7.77 0.01 1.47
C ALA A 129 6.33 -0.17 1.99
N TRP A 130 5.89 0.62 2.99
CA TRP A 130 4.51 0.68 3.49
C TRP A 130 3.72 1.85 2.92
N THR A 131 4.26 2.55 1.91
CA THR A 131 3.65 3.74 1.29
C THR A 131 3.59 4.98 2.19
N ASN A 132 4.32 5.01 3.30
CA ASN A 132 4.46 6.24 4.06
C ASN A 132 5.37 7.21 3.33
N VAL A 133 4.95 8.46 3.18
CA VAL A 133 5.80 9.52 2.62
C VAL A 133 6.79 9.96 3.69
N PHE A 134 8.07 9.63 3.51
CA PHE A 134 9.13 10.01 4.45
C PHE A 134 9.90 11.27 4.03
N ALA A 135 9.83 11.64 2.76
CA ALA A 135 10.39 12.89 2.24
C ALA A 135 9.53 13.43 1.11
N SER A 136 9.43 14.75 1.04
CA SER A 136 8.72 15.46 -0.02
C SER A 136 9.51 16.70 -0.39
N LEU A 137 9.99 16.80 -1.61
CA LEU A 137 10.81 17.90 -2.12
C LEU A 137 10.03 18.73 -3.11
N GLY A 138 10.27 20.02 -3.11
CA GLY A 138 9.64 20.96 -4.04
C GLY A 138 9.49 22.35 -3.43
N PRO A 139 8.93 23.32 -4.18
CA PRO A 139 8.85 24.72 -3.75
C PRO A 139 8.26 24.95 -2.38
N ARG A 140 7.30 24.12 -1.97
CA ARG A 140 6.59 24.26 -0.69
C ARG A 140 7.36 23.71 0.51
N THR A 141 8.35 22.86 0.30
CA THR A 141 9.10 22.17 1.37
C THR A 141 10.57 22.53 1.38
N THR A 142 11.21 22.59 0.20
CA THR A 142 12.66 22.83 0.06
C THR A 142 12.97 24.13 -0.68
N GLY A 143 11.95 24.89 -1.06
CA GLY A 143 12.09 26.14 -1.82
C GLY A 143 12.33 25.93 -3.31
N THR A 144 12.47 27.04 -4.05
CA THR A 144 12.54 27.06 -5.52
C THR A 144 13.95 26.93 -6.09
N ARG A 145 14.98 27.00 -5.25
CA ARG A 145 16.39 26.96 -5.68
C ARG A 145 16.88 25.58 -6.10
N GLY A 146 16.04 24.54 -5.94
CA GLY A 146 16.46 23.17 -6.15
C GLY A 146 17.45 22.67 -5.11
N GLY A 147 18.21 21.62 -5.41
CA GLY A 147 19.22 21.10 -4.51
C GLY A 147 19.64 19.67 -4.83
N ARG A 148 20.66 19.22 -4.11
CA ARG A 148 21.16 17.83 -4.19
C ARG A 148 20.82 17.09 -2.89
N PHE A 149 20.24 15.92 -3.05
CA PHE A 149 19.76 15.10 -1.94
C PHE A 149 20.38 13.72 -2.01
N LEU A 150 20.90 13.25 -0.87
CA LEU A 150 21.44 11.90 -0.73
C LEU A 150 20.36 11.01 -0.13
N LEU A 151 19.75 10.17 -0.93
CA LEU A 151 18.78 9.17 -0.47
C LEU A 151 19.53 7.93 0.01
N ALA A 152 19.45 7.64 1.29
CA ALA A 152 20.15 6.52 1.90
C ALA A 152 19.19 5.56 2.61
N GLY A 153 19.52 4.27 2.57
CA GLY A 153 18.78 3.22 3.28
C GLY A 153 18.88 3.33 4.81
N PRO A 154 18.09 2.53 5.54
CA PRO A 154 17.96 2.65 7.00
C PRO A 154 19.28 2.44 7.76
N HIS A 155 20.15 1.59 7.25
CA HIS A 155 21.40 1.19 7.91
C HIS A 155 22.66 1.87 7.33
N TRP A 156 22.49 2.78 6.39
CA TRP A 156 23.65 3.48 5.82
C TRP A 156 24.32 4.40 6.85
N GLN A 157 25.64 4.32 6.98
CA GLN A 157 26.46 5.05 7.97
C GLN A 157 27.59 5.86 7.31
N GLY A 158 27.55 6.07 6.01
CA GLY A 158 28.56 6.87 5.32
C GLY A 158 28.46 8.36 5.64
N GLN A 159 29.44 9.10 5.18
CA GLN A 159 29.45 10.56 5.30
C GLN A 159 28.63 11.20 4.19
N VAL A 160 27.82 12.19 4.57
CA VAL A 160 27.06 12.98 3.60
C VAL A 160 28.02 13.95 2.89
N PRO A 161 28.11 13.92 1.56
CA PRO A 161 28.92 14.86 0.82
C PRO A 161 28.52 16.32 1.09
N GLU A 162 29.50 17.23 1.03
CA GLU A 162 29.24 18.65 1.21
C GLU A 162 28.20 19.17 0.18
N GLY A 163 27.31 20.02 0.63
CA GLY A 163 26.24 20.60 -0.19
C GLY A 163 25.08 19.67 -0.47
N MET A 164 25.03 18.47 0.12
CA MET A 164 23.90 17.56 0.00
C MET A 164 23.07 17.49 1.27
N THR A 165 21.78 17.30 1.12
CA THR A 165 20.84 17.02 2.22
C THR A 165 20.56 15.53 2.29
N LEU A 166 20.74 14.92 3.48
CA LEU A 166 20.41 13.50 3.68
C LEU A 166 18.90 13.27 3.78
N LEU A 167 18.41 12.35 2.97
CA LEU A 167 17.07 11.76 3.06
C LEU A 167 17.23 10.30 3.50
N ARG A 168 16.86 9.99 4.74
CA ARG A 168 16.98 8.63 5.26
C ARG A 168 15.66 7.88 5.04
N SER A 169 15.70 6.88 4.19
CA SER A 169 14.56 5.98 4.00
C SER A 169 14.40 5.03 5.18
N PRO A 170 13.19 4.81 5.70
CA PRO A 170 12.90 3.78 6.70
C PRO A 170 13.09 2.35 6.18
N THR A 171 13.06 2.16 4.85
CA THR A 171 13.18 0.85 4.21
C THR A 171 14.22 0.85 3.10
N ARG A 172 14.73 -0.35 2.76
CA ARG A 172 15.70 -0.53 1.68
C ARG A 172 15.15 -0.10 0.32
N ILE A 173 13.89 -0.42 0.06
CA ILE A 173 13.19 -0.03 -1.16
C ILE A 173 12.45 1.27 -0.89
N ALA A 174 12.56 2.21 -1.82
CA ALA A 174 11.78 3.44 -1.84
C ALA A 174 11.14 3.66 -3.21
N TRP A 175 9.98 4.30 -3.21
CA TRP A 175 9.27 4.71 -4.42
C TRP A 175 9.30 6.23 -4.54
N LEU A 176 9.90 6.74 -5.63
CA LEU A 176 9.79 8.13 -6.04
C LEU A 176 8.52 8.31 -6.87
N LEU A 177 7.62 9.16 -6.40
CA LEU A 177 6.43 9.60 -7.10
C LEU A 177 6.49 11.12 -7.28
N GLY A 178 7.12 11.54 -8.37
CA GLY A 178 7.31 12.95 -8.72
C GLY A 178 6.18 13.46 -9.60
N ARG A 179 5.83 14.73 -9.43
CA ARG A 179 4.84 15.47 -10.22
C ARG A 179 5.32 16.87 -10.47
N VAL A 180 5.22 17.31 -11.73
CA VAL A 180 5.52 18.68 -12.14
C VAL A 180 4.29 19.23 -12.84
N GLN A 181 3.80 20.38 -12.40
CA GLN A 181 2.62 21.04 -12.97
C GLN A 181 2.84 21.39 -14.45
N THR A 182 1.81 21.19 -15.25
CA THR A 182 1.76 21.66 -16.64
C THR A 182 0.43 22.35 -16.92
N ASN A 183 0.47 23.38 -17.77
CA ASN A 183 -0.70 24.13 -18.22
C ASN A 183 -1.24 23.57 -19.55
N GLY A 184 -1.19 22.25 -19.70
CA GLY A 184 -1.65 21.54 -20.89
C GLY A 184 -0.54 21.25 -21.90
N LYS A 185 -0.93 20.74 -23.08
CA LYS A 185 0.02 20.22 -24.07
C LYS A 185 1.03 21.23 -24.59
N ALA A 186 0.65 22.50 -24.71
CA ALA A 186 1.53 23.56 -25.18
C ALA A 186 2.69 23.83 -24.20
N ASP A 187 2.56 23.46 -22.95
CA ASP A 187 3.51 23.69 -21.87
C ASP A 187 4.44 22.48 -21.60
N TYR A 188 4.26 21.36 -22.29
CA TYR A 188 5.04 20.14 -22.05
C TYR A 188 6.54 20.34 -22.17
N MET A 189 7.01 21.13 -23.17
CA MET A 189 8.43 21.37 -23.38
C MET A 189 9.09 22.05 -22.17
N ALA A 190 8.38 22.97 -21.50
CA ALA A 190 8.88 23.61 -20.29
C ALA A 190 8.96 22.64 -19.10
N VAL A 191 8.04 21.68 -19.01
CA VAL A 191 8.09 20.61 -18.00
C VAL A 191 9.20 19.61 -18.29
N HIS A 192 9.38 19.22 -19.55
CA HIS A 192 10.46 18.32 -19.98
C HIS A 192 11.85 18.91 -19.66
N ALA A 193 12.02 20.22 -19.78
CA ALA A 193 13.28 20.88 -19.40
C ALA A 193 13.58 20.78 -17.87
N ILE A 194 12.56 20.62 -17.04
CA ILE A 194 12.73 20.38 -15.59
C ILE A 194 12.99 18.89 -15.32
N GLN A 195 12.47 18.00 -16.16
CA GLN A 195 12.62 16.56 -16.05
C GLN A 195 13.95 16.03 -16.61
N ALA A 196 14.61 16.78 -17.49
CA ALA A 196 15.89 16.41 -18.11
C ALA A 196 17.07 16.56 -17.16
#